data_688f7b69754fea8b72262d96611ebc7d
#
_entry.id   688f7b69754fea8b72262d96611ebc7d
#
_cell.length_a   1.000
_cell.length_b   1.000
_cell.length_c   1.000
_cell.angle_alpha   90.00
_cell.angle_beta   90.00
_cell.angle_gamma   90.00
#
_symmetry.space_group_name_H-M   'P 1'
#
loop_
_entity.id
_entity.type
_entity.pdbx_description
1 polymer ?
#
loop_
_entity_poly.entity_id
_entity_poly.type
_entity_poly.pdbx_seq_one_letter_code
_entity_poly.pdbx_strand_id
1 'polypeptide(L)'
;IPDLIGFGFSEKVKIHEHSLEAHSKWMAKFFSTIKEEKIGLVVHDWGGMIGIAGAMKAGKKIDGLVVMNTAITAPKDGFKPTWFHSLSQVPLISSLFFRGLNFPLSFLNRFAHVPGSFDLQSMKAYKYPLRKFKDNCGPLALARMVPNTMQHPSVTIEQEIEKYLGSYDGKAQIVWGMNDPVMWKLRRRTSRLLPQAKVVKTDAGHFVQEETPGEVIQAIKEVFK
;
A
#
# COMPACT_ATOMS: atom_id res chain seq x y z
N ILE A 1 -0.89 11.35 9.03
CA ILE A 1 -1.27 10.34 8.02
C ILE A 1 -1.88 11.10 6.85
N PRO A 2 -1.25 11.17 5.67
CA PRO A 2 -1.82 11.82 4.51
C PRO A 2 -2.83 10.90 3.79
N ASP A 3 -3.90 11.48 3.29
CA ASP A 3 -4.73 10.84 2.29
C ASP A 3 -4.00 10.88 0.93
N LEU A 4 -3.79 9.74 0.30
CA LEU A 4 -3.21 9.70 -1.04
C LEU A 4 -4.10 10.41 -2.06
N ILE A 5 -3.51 11.05 -3.07
CA ILE A 5 -4.27 11.65 -4.19
C ILE A 5 -5.20 10.59 -4.80
N GLY A 6 -6.47 10.93 -4.97
CA GLY A 6 -7.51 10.01 -5.39
C GLY A 6 -8.26 9.32 -4.25
N PHE A 7 -7.80 9.43 -3.00
CA PHE A 7 -8.36 8.78 -1.81
C PHE A 7 -8.73 9.80 -0.73
N GLY A 8 -9.39 9.30 0.33
CA GLY A 8 -9.77 10.10 1.49
C GLY A 8 -10.42 11.41 1.07
N PHE A 9 -9.96 12.51 1.64
CA PHE A 9 -10.38 13.87 1.33
C PHE A 9 -9.42 14.63 0.41
N SER A 10 -8.35 13.95 -0.07
CA SER A 10 -7.46 14.51 -1.08
C SER A 10 -8.14 14.65 -2.45
N GLU A 11 -7.54 15.44 -3.32
CA GLU A 11 -8.03 15.70 -4.67
C GLU A 11 -8.31 14.40 -5.43
N LYS A 12 -9.42 14.38 -6.17
CA LYS A 12 -9.84 13.27 -7.03
C LYS A 12 -9.44 13.56 -8.47
N VAL A 13 -8.39 12.92 -8.92
CA VAL A 13 -7.87 13.05 -10.28
C VAL A 13 -8.43 11.96 -11.21
N LYS A 14 -8.26 12.11 -12.52
CA LYS A 14 -8.74 11.15 -13.52
C LYS A 14 -7.89 9.87 -13.49
N ILE A 15 -8.48 8.75 -13.93
CA ILE A 15 -7.81 7.44 -13.90
C ILE A 15 -6.43 7.45 -14.59
N HIS A 16 -6.30 8.12 -15.72
CA HIS A 16 -5.06 8.15 -16.50
C HIS A 16 -3.94 9.01 -15.88
N GLU A 17 -4.26 9.83 -14.88
CA GLU A 17 -3.27 10.62 -14.14
C GLU A 17 -2.59 9.80 -13.03
N HIS A 18 -3.19 8.66 -12.67
CA HIS A 18 -2.60 7.76 -11.68
C HIS A 18 -1.51 6.89 -12.32
N SER A 19 -0.35 6.91 -11.74
CA SER A 19 0.73 5.96 -11.95
C SER A 19 1.59 5.90 -10.68
N LEU A 20 2.40 4.87 -10.51
CA LEU A 20 3.31 4.80 -9.35
C LEU A 20 4.28 6.00 -9.36
N GLU A 21 4.70 6.43 -10.54
CA GLU A 21 5.53 7.63 -10.73
C GLU A 21 4.81 8.90 -10.26
N ALA A 22 3.54 9.11 -10.66
CA ALA A 22 2.76 10.27 -10.26
C ALA A 22 2.54 10.29 -8.74
N HIS A 23 2.11 9.17 -8.17
CA HIS A 23 1.92 9.05 -6.71
C HIS A 23 3.22 9.27 -5.94
N SER A 24 4.34 8.76 -6.43
CA SER A 24 5.66 8.98 -5.81
C SER A 24 6.06 10.46 -5.86
N LYS A 25 5.77 11.16 -6.95
CA LYS A 25 6.02 12.61 -7.07
C LYS A 25 5.13 13.43 -6.14
N TRP A 26 3.84 13.10 -6.03
CA TRP A 26 2.93 13.78 -5.10
C TRP A 26 3.39 13.58 -3.66
N MET A 27 3.77 12.35 -3.31
CA MET A 27 4.29 12.05 -1.98
C MET A 27 5.62 12.74 -1.71
N ALA A 28 6.51 12.80 -2.69
CA ALA A 28 7.77 13.54 -2.57
C ALA A 28 7.53 15.04 -2.32
N LYS A 29 6.55 15.63 -3.02
CA LYS A 29 6.15 17.01 -2.79
C LYS A 29 5.61 17.23 -1.37
N PHE A 30 4.80 16.28 -0.85
CA PHE A 30 4.37 16.30 0.53
C PHE A 30 5.57 16.21 1.50
N PHE A 31 6.48 15.25 1.31
CA PHE A 31 7.66 15.13 2.17
C PHE A 31 8.58 16.34 2.12
N SER A 32 8.63 17.06 1.00
CA SER A 32 9.41 18.30 0.89
C SER A 32 8.87 19.45 1.77
N THR A 33 7.61 19.36 2.23
CA THR A 33 7.07 20.32 3.21
C THR A 33 7.51 20.03 4.64
N ILE A 34 8.02 18.84 4.92
CA ILE A 34 8.56 18.44 6.22
C ILE A 34 9.99 18.94 6.30
N LYS A 35 10.32 19.70 7.35
CA LYS A 35 11.66 20.30 7.52
C LYS A 35 12.74 19.27 7.85
N GLU A 36 12.38 18.25 8.60
CA GLU A 36 13.28 17.19 9.04
C GLU A 36 13.85 16.42 7.86
N GLU A 37 15.15 16.19 7.84
CA GLU A 37 15.83 15.38 6.83
C GLU A 37 15.57 13.88 7.04
N LYS A 38 15.39 13.48 8.30
CA LYS A 38 15.09 12.10 8.70
C LYS A 38 13.61 11.96 8.99
N ILE A 39 13.01 10.91 8.46
CA ILE A 39 11.59 10.59 8.67
C ILE A 39 11.40 9.13 9.05
N GLY A 40 10.42 8.87 9.92
CA GLY A 40 9.93 7.53 10.17
C GLY A 40 8.76 7.19 9.27
N LEU A 41 8.71 5.96 8.76
CA LEU A 41 7.62 5.50 7.92
C LEU A 41 6.90 4.29 8.54
N VAL A 42 5.58 4.37 8.58
CA VAL A 42 4.69 3.24 8.86
C VAL A 42 3.86 3.03 7.60
N VAL A 43 4.04 1.90 6.93
CA VAL A 43 3.53 1.70 5.58
C VAL A 43 2.70 0.42 5.46
N HIS A 44 1.62 0.52 4.67
CA HIS A 44 0.70 -0.57 4.40
C HIS A 44 0.26 -0.52 2.93
N ASP A 45 0.08 -1.66 2.30
CA ASP A 45 -0.38 -1.83 0.92
C ASP A 45 0.34 -0.89 -0.06
N TRP A 46 -0.36 -0.13 -0.89
CA TRP A 46 0.25 0.86 -1.81
C TRP A 46 1.06 1.94 -1.11
N GLY A 47 0.75 2.22 0.17
CA GLY A 47 1.54 3.14 0.99
C GLY A 47 3.00 2.73 1.14
N GLY A 48 3.32 1.43 1.02
CA GLY A 48 4.70 0.94 1.02
C GLY A 48 5.50 1.47 -0.18
N MET A 49 5.03 1.18 -1.39
CA MET A 49 5.70 1.65 -2.61
C MET A 49 5.69 3.17 -2.74
N ILE A 50 4.52 3.78 -2.55
CA ILE A 50 4.34 5.23 -2.71
C ILE A 50 5.13 6.02 -1.66
N GLY A 51 5.08 5.58 -0.39
CA GLY A 51 5.78 6.25 0.71
C GLY A 51 7.29 6.17 0.58
N ILE A 52 7.83 4.97 0.31
CA ILE A 52 9.28 4.77 0.17
C ILE A 52 9.81 5.50 -1.07
N ALA A 53 9.17 5.33 -2.24
CA ALA A 53 9.58 6.04 -3.46
C ALA A 53 9.46 7.57 -3.31
N GLY A 54 8.43 8.05 -2.61
CA GLY A 54 8.27 9.46 -2.29
C GLY A 54 9.39 10.00 -1.41
N ALA A 55 9.78 9.26 -0.37
CA ALA A 55 10.91 9.61 0.49
C ALA A 55 12.23 9.67 -0.29
N MET A 56 12.49 8.65 -1.12
CA MET A 56 13.68 8.60 -1.99
C MET A 56 13.73 9.82 -2.93
N LYS A 57 12.62 10.13 -3.62
CA LYS A 57 12.54 11.28 -4.54
C LYS A 57 12.66 12.64 -3.83
N ALA A 58 12.22 12.74 -2.58
CA ALA A 58 12.36 13.94 -1.75
C ALA A 58 13.74 14.08 -1.11
N GLY A 59 14.64 13.10 -1.30
CA GLY A 59 15.95 13.08 -0.64
C GLY A 59 15.88 12.89 0.88
N LYS A 60 14.77 12.36 1.40
CA LYS A 60 14.60 12.10 2.84
C LYS A 60 15.30 10.81 3.25
N LYS A 61 16.00 10.83 4.38
CA LYS A 61 16.54 9.62 5.00
C LYS A 61 15.43 8.93 5.81
N ILE A 62 15.14 7.66 5.49
CA ILE A 62 14.24 6.85 6.32
C ILE A 62 15.03 6.37 7.54
N ASP A 63 14.70 6.87 8.72
CA ASP A 63 15.40 6.58 9.99
C ASP A 63 14.80 5.36 10.72
N GLY A 64 13.53 5.06 10.46
CA GLY A 64 12.83 3.90 10.98
C GLY A 64 11.70 3.49 10.06
N LEU A 65 11.43 2.17 9.98
CA LEU A 65 10.46 1.62 9.04
C LEU A 65 9.61 0.51 9.68
N VAL A 66 8.29 0.72 9.72
CA VAL A 66 7.32 -0.34 10.04
C VAL A 66 6.58 -0.73 8.78
N VAL A 67 6.66 -2.01 8.41
CA VAL A 67 6.10 -2.55 7.16
C VAL A 67 4.94 -3.49 7.47
N MET A 68 3.78 -3.21 6.90
CA MET A 68 2.58 -4.04 7.04
C MET A 68 2.07 -4.43 5.65
N ASN A 69 1.76 -5.69 5.43
CA ASN A 69 1.14 -6.26 4.20
C ASN A 69 1.26 -5.38 2.95
N THR A 70 2.45 -5.30 2.37
CA THR A 70 2.76 -4.46 1.21
C THR A 70 3.72 -5.16 0.24
N ALA A 71 3.74 -4.70 -1.01
CA ALA A 71 4.61 -5.19 -2.07
C ALA A 71 5.80 -4.22 -2.27
N ILE A 72 6.84 -4.33 -1.45
CA ILE A 72 8.06 -3.51 -1.56
C ILE A 72 9.21 -4.22 -2.32
N THR A 73 8.86 -5.22 -3.09
CA THR A 73 9.80 -5.99 -3.93
C THR A 73 9.28 -6.06 -5.35
N ALA A 74 10.14 -5.85 -6.33
CA ALA A 74 9.77 -5.92 -7.73
C ALA A 74 9.27 -7.32 -8.13
N PRO A 75 8.38 -7.45 -9.12
CA PRO A 75 7.97 -8.75 -9.62
C PRO A 75 9.16 -9.53 -10.17
N LYS A 76 9.06 -10.85 -10.18
CA LYS A 76 10.03 -11.73 -10.84
C LYS A 76 9.48 -12.19 -12.18
N ASP A 77 10.36 -12.67 -13.04
CA ASP A 77 9.96 -13.30 -14.29
C ASP A 77 8.93 -14.41 -14.04
N GLY A 78 7.89 -14.41 -14.86
CA GLY A 78 6.76 -15.32 -14.69
C GLY A 78 5.72 -14.89 -13.65
N PHE A 79 5.85 -13.71 -13.05
CA PHE A 79 4.79 -13.16 -12.20
C PHE A 79 3.48 -13.03 -12.99
N LYS A 80 2.39 -13.49 -12.38
CA LYS A 80 1.04 -13.33 -12.92
C LYS A 80 0.20 -12.55 -11.92
N PRO A 81 -0.45 -11.46 -12.35
CA PRO A 81 -1.40 -10.74 -11.50
C PRO A 81 -2.57 -11.66 -11.12
N THR A 82 -3.22 -11.37 -10.02
CA THR A 82 -4.44 -12.10 -9.63
C THR A 82 -5.58 -11.80 -10.63
N TRP A 83 -6.61 -12.66 -10.67
CA TRP A 83 -7.80 -12.43 -11.50
C TRP A 83 -8.42 -11.04 -11.32
N PHE A 84 -8.38 -10.51 -10.10
CA PHE A 84 -8.84 -9.18 -9.73
C PHE A 84 -8.08 -8.07 -10.51
N HIS A 85 -6.74 -8.15 -10.55
CA HIS A 85 -5.94 -7.20 -11.30
C HIS A 85 -6.12 -7.36 -12.82
N SER A 86 -6.32 -8.59 -13.29
CA SER A 86 -6.64 -8.84 -14.70
C SER A 86 -7.99 -8.23 -15.09
N LEU A 87 -9.00 -8.33 -14.22
CA LEU A 87 -10.30 -7.70 -14.42
C LEU A 87 -10.21 -6.17 -14.47
N SER A 88 -9.33 -5.57 -13.68
CA SER A 88 -9.13 -4.11 -13.70
C SER A 88 -8.68 -3.57 -15.06
N GLN A 89 -8.05 -4.39 -15.88
CA GLN A 89 -7.55 -4.01 -17.22
C GLN A 89 -8.64 -4.04 -18.30
N VAL A 90 -9.81 -4.68 -18.06
CA VAL A 90 -10.88 -4.77 -19.04
C VAL A 90 -11.67 -3.46 -19.08
N PRO A 91 -11.64 -2.69 -20.20
CA PRO A 91 -12.37 -1.44 -20.32
C PRO A 91 -13.88 -1.63 -20.07
N LEU A 92 -14.57 -0.58 -19.66
CA LEU A 92 -15.99 -0.51 -19.34
C LEU A 92 -16.41 -1.43 -18.17
N ILE A 93 -16.12 -2.74 -18.24
CA ILE A 93 -16.45 -3.71 -17.19
C ILE A 93 -15.76 -3.32 -15.88
N SER A 94 -14.47 -3.02 -15.93
CA SER A 94 -13.74 -2.57 -14.74
C SER A 94 -14.28 -1.25 -14.19
N SER A 95 -14.65 -0.30 -15.04
CA SER A 95 -15.26 0.96 -14.59
C SER A 95 -16.61 0.72 -13.90
N LEU A 96 -17.46 -0.12 -14.46
CA LEU A 96 -18.73 -0.47 -13.84
C LEU A 96 -18.51 -1.16 -12.49
N PHE A 97 -17.61 -2.13 -12.44
CA PHE A 97 -17.35 -2.94 -11.26
C PHE A 97 -16.70 -2.11 -10.13
N PHE A 98 -15.60 -1.42 -10.43
CA PHE A 98 -14.85 -0.65 -9.43
C PHE A 98 -15.55 0.64 -9.04
N ARG A 99 -16.06 1.41 -10.01
CA ARG A 99 -16.60 2.73 -9.78
C ARG A 99 -18.11 2.73 -9.56
N GLY A 100 -18.86 1.88 -10.30
CA GLY A 100 -20.31 1.76 -10.17
C GLY A 100 -20.72 0.97 -8.94
N LEU A 101 -20.16 -0.23 -8.75
CA LEU A 101 -20.46 -1.10 -7.61
C LEU A 101 -19.56 -0.83 -6.40
N ASN A 102 -18.61 0.11 -6.51
CA ASN A 102 -17.66 0.46 -5.47
C ASN A 102 -16.86 -0.75 -4.95
N PHE A 103 -16.47 -1.65 -5.87
CA PHE A 103 -15.60 -2.77 -5.58
C PHE A 103 -14.13 -2.26 -5.54
N PRO A 104 -13.26 -2.69 -4.63
CA PRO A 104 -13.48 -3.70 -3.59
C PRO A 104 -14.10 -3.18 -2.28
N LEU A 105 -14.31 -1.86 -2.15
CA LEU A 105 -14.76 -1.23 -0.89
C LEU A 105 -16.09 -1.79 -0.37
N SER A 106 -16.95 -2.29 -1.26
CA SER A 106 -18.21 -2.93 -0.87
C SER A 106 -18.01 -4.29 -0.19
N PHE A 107 -16.80 -4.85 -0.28
CA PHE A 107 -16.45 -6.18 0.24
C PHE A 107 -15.31 -6.14 1.24
N LEU A 108 -15.00 -4.98 1.82
CA LEU A 108 -13.87 -4.81 2.75
C LEU A 108 -13.89 -5.82 3.90
N ASN A 109 -15.08 -6.13 4.44
CA ASN A 109 -15.23 -7.11 5.51
C ASN A 109 -14.80 -8.53 5.13
N ARG A 110 -14.69 -8.85 3.83
CA ARG A 110 -14.18 -10.15 3.36
C ARG A 110 -12.65 -10.22 3.33
N PHE A 111 -11.98 -9.08 3.44
CA PHE A 111 -10.53 -8.99 3.53
C PHE A 111 -10.06 -8.89 4.98
N ALA A 112 -10.97 -8.64 5.93
CA ALA A 112 -10.74 -8.77 7.35
C ALA A 112 -10.94 -10.23 7.77
N HIS A 113 -10.10 -10.72 8.67
CA HIS A 113 -10.14 -12.09 9.17
C HIS A 113 -10.54 -12.16 10.66
N VAL A 114 -10.15 -11.16 11.43
CA VAL A 114 -10.51 -11.09 12.85
C VAL A 114 -11.98 -10.66 12.99
N PRO A 115 -12.86 -11.49 13.58
CA PRO A 115 -14.27 -11.17 13.75
C PRO A 115 -14.48 -9.85 14.52
N GLY A 116 -15.35 -9.00 14.02
CA GLY A 116 -15.71 -7.73 14.66
C GLY A 116 -14.71 -6.59 14.48
N SER A 117 -13.54 -6.82 13.89
CA SER A 117 -12.55 -5.78 13.64
C SER A 117 -13.01 -4.75 12.61
N PHE A 118 -13.89 -5.14 11.70
CA PHE A 118 -14.47 -4.27 10.67
C PHE A 118 -15.96 -4.13 10.90
N ASP A 119 -16.36 -3.20 11.76
CA ASP A 119 -17.76 -2.91 12.02
C ASP A 119 -18.42 -2.08 10.91
N LEU A 120 -19.72 -1.87 11.00
CA LEU A 120 -20.48 -1.08 10.02
C LEU A 120 -20.07 0.39 9.98
N GLN A 121 -19.58 0.94 11.09
CA GLN A 121 -19.13 2.32 11.18
C GLN A 121 -17.80 2.50 10.45
N SER A 122 -16.84 1.63 10.69
CA SER A 122 -15.55 1.58 9.99
C SER A 122 -15.76 1.41 8.47
N MET A 123 -16.64 0.48 8.06
CA MET A 123 -16.98 0.31 6.64
C MET A 123 -17.58 1.57 6.00
N LYS A 124 -18.44 2.29 6.72
CA LYS A 124 -19.01 3.56 6.24
C LYS A 124 -17.94 4.63 6.11
N ALA A 125 -17.01 4.71 7.07
CA ALA A 125 -15.90 5.67 7.05
C ALA A 125 -14.99 5.46 5.82
N TYR A 126 -14.59 4.23 5.54
CA TYR A 126 -13.78 3.91 4.35
C TYR A 126 -14.50 4.23 3.03
N LYS A 127 -15.82 4.00 2.96
CA LYS A 127 -16.61 4.23 1.74
C LYS A 127 -16.97 5.71 1.52
N TYR A 128 -17.08 6.48 2.59
CA TYR A 128 -17.63 7.85 2.52
C TYR A 128 -16.91 8.77 1.52
N PRO A 129 -15.56 8.83 1.48
CA PRO A 129 -14.84 9.70 0.53
C PRO A 129 -14.93 9.23 -0.93
N LEU A 130 -15.31 7.97 -1.17
CA LEU A 130 -15.32 7.31 -2.47
C LEU A 130 -16.73 6.84 -2.90
N ARG A 131 -17.78 7.48 -2.38
CA ARG A 131 -19.17 7.06 -2.60
C ARG A 131 -19.73 7.45 -3.97
N LYS A 132 -19.16 8.46 -4.63
CA LYS A 132 -19.63 8.93 -5.94
C LYS A 132 -18.79 8.30 -7.05
N PHE A 133 -19.47 7.97 -8.16
CA PHE A 133 -18.80 7.38 -9.33
C PHE A 133 -17.57 8.18 -9.79
N LYS A 134 -17.67 9.51 -9.84
CA LYS A 134 -16.60 10.40 -10.24
C LYS A 134 -15.42 10.41 -9.26
N ASP A 135 -15.68 10.18 -7.98
CA ASP A 135 -14.68 10.23 -6.90
C ASP A 135 -14.00 8.88 -6.71
N ASN A 136 -14.52 7.81 -7.33
CA ASN A 136 -14.06 6.43 -7.14
C ASN A 136 -13.15 5.95 -8.27
N CYS A 137 -12.21 6.81 -8.69
CA CYS A 137 -11.19 6.46 -9.68
C CYS A 137 -9.99 5.75 -9.05
N GLY A 138 -9.60 6.14 -7.83
CA GLY A 138 -8.40 5.65 -7.14
C GLY A 138 -8.32 4.13 -7.04
N PRO A 139 -9.32 3.41 -6.50
CA PRO A 139 -9.27 1.96 -6.37
C PRO A 139 -9.04 1.22 -7.69
N LEU A 140 -9.70 1.67 -8.78
CA LEU A 140 -9.47 1.11 -10.11
C LEU A 140 -8.07 1.43 -10.63
N ALA A 141 -7.61 2.66 -10.42
CA ALA A 141 -6.30 3.09 -10.86
C ALA A 141 -5.19 2.31 -10.17
N LEU A 142 -5.25 2.14 -8.84
CA LEU A 142 -4.27 1.34 -8.10
C LEU A 142 -4.26 -0.12 -8.57
N ALA A 143 -5.43 -0.73 -8.80
CA ALA A 143 -5.48 -2.09 -9.34
C ALA A 143 -4.80 -2.21 -10.73
N ARG A 144 -4.87 -1.17 -11.55
CA ARG A 144 -4.20 -1.09 -12.86
C ARG A 144 -2.70 -0.82 -12.77
N MET A 145 -2.23 -0.25 -11.68
CA MET A 145 -0.80 0.00 -11.45
C MET A 145 -0.02 -1.27 -11.08
N VAL A 146 -0.71 -2.36 -10.73
CA VAL A 146 -0.04 -3.66 -10.49
C VAL A 146 0.55 -4.16 -11.81
N PRO A 147 1.85 -4.47 -11.85
CA PRO A 147 2.50 -4.97 -13.06
C PRO A 147 1.83 -6.23 -13.60
N ASN A 148 1.56 -6.27 -14.89
CA ASN A 148 1.09 -7.44 -15.62
C ASN A 148 2.18 -8.03 -16.52
N THR A 149 3.23 -7.26 -16.79
CA THR A 149 4.44 -7.65 -17.53
C THR A 149 5.65 -6.99 -16.90
N MET A 150 6.85 -7.47 -17.21
CA MET A 150 8.10 -6.85 -16.76
C MET A 150 8.37 -5.47 -17.38
N GLN A 151 7.67 -5.12 -18.47
CA GLN A 151 7.73 -3.81 -19.12
C GLN A 151 6.74 -2.79 -18.52
N HIS A 152 5.96 -3.19 -17.53
CA HIS A 152 5.02 -2.27 -16.88
C HIS A 152 5.76 -1.11 -16.20
N PRO A 153 5.30 0.16 -16.34
CA PRO A 153 6.02 1.33 -15.81
C PRO A 153 6.31 1.29 -14.29
N SER A 154 5.48 0.60 -13.50
CA SER A 154 5.71 0.45 -12.06
C SER A 154 6.96 -0.36 -11.74
N VAL A 155 7.39 -1.30 -12.62
CA VAL A 155 8.49 -2.24 -12.35
C VAL A 155 9.80 -1.51 -12.08
N THR A 156 10.12 -0.48 -12.83
CA THR A 156 11.35 0.31 -12.63
C THR A 156 11.41 0.89 -11.22
N ILE A 157 10.31 1.50 -10.78
CA ILE A 157 10.26 2.11 -9.44
C ILE A 157 10.31 1.04 -8.34
N GLU A 158 9.64 -0.09 -8.54
CA GLU A 158 9.67 -1.22 -7.61
C GLU A 158 11.10 -1.79 -7.49
N GLN A 159 11.85 -1.86 -8.59
CA GLN A 159 13.27 -2.25 -8.59
C GLN A 159 14.15 -1.23 -7.85
N GLU A 160 13.89 0.07 -8.03
CA GLU A 160 14.60 1.12 -7.29
C GLU A 160 14.34 1.03 -5.78
N ILE A 161 13.08 0.79 -5.37
CA ILE A 161 12.71 0.55 -3.97
C ILE A 161 13.42 -0.70 -3.42
N GLU A 162 13.39 -1.82 -4.15
CA GLU A 162 14.03 -3.07 -3.74
C GLU A 162 15.55 -2.88 -3.57
N LYS A 163 16.20 -2.16 -4.50
CA LYS A 163 17.62 -1.81 -4.41
C LYS A 163 17.92 -0.92 -3.19
N TYR A 164 17.11 0.13 -2.96
CA TYR A 164 17.26 1.03 -1.82
C TYR A 164 17.12 0.26 -0.49
N LEU A 165 16.08 -0.55 -0.36
CA LEU A 165 15.84 -1.34 0.85
C LEU A 165 16.86 -2.46 1.05
N GLY A 166 17.47 -2.97 -0.01
CA GLY A 166 18.57 -3.94 0.07
C GLY A 166 19.83 -3.40 0.74
N SER A 167 19.99 -2.08 0.77
CA SER A 167 21.07 -1.38 1.48
C SER A 167 20.59 -0.67 2.75
N TYR A 168 19.34 -0.87 3.14
CA TYR A 168 18.77 -0.21 4.31
C TYR A 168 19.24 -0.85 5.62
N ASP A 169 19.92 -0.08 6.44
CA ASP A 169 20.50 -0.50 7.72
C ASP A 169 19.77 0.09 8.95
N GLY A 170 18.71 0.87 8.72
CA GLY A 170 17.93 1.49 9.78
C GLY A 170 17.07 0.48 10.55
N LYS A 171 16.50 0.96 11.68
CA LYS A 171 15.56 0.16 12.47
C LYS A 171 14.34 -0.20 11.63
N ALA A 172 13.96 -1.48 11.63
CA ALA A 172 12.77 -1.93 10.92
C ALA A 172 12.01 -2.99 11.70
N GLN A 173 10.68 -2.99 11.54
CA GLN A 173 9.80 -4.10 11.94
C GLN A 173 8.81 -4.44 10.83
N ILE A 174 8.43 -5.70 10.78
CA ILE A 174 7.44 -6.24 9.84
C ILE A 174 6.28 -6.80 10.67
N VAL A 175 5.11 -6.18 10.56
CA VAL A 175 3.86 -6.72 11.14
C VAL A 175 3.01 -7.26 10.01
N TRP A 176 2.70 -8.57 10.04
CA TRP A 176 2.10 -9.21 8.87
C TRP A 176 0.88 -10.04 9.21
N GLY A 177 -0.26 -9.67 8.61
CA GLY A 177 -1.48 -10.45 8.62
C GLY A 177 -1.32 -11.68 7.73
N MET A 178 -1.30 -12.86 8.35
CA MET A 178 -1.03 -14.13 7.68
C MET A 178 -2.23 -14.65 6.86
N ASN A 179 -3.42 -14.15 7.14
CA ASN A 179 -4.65 -14.52 6.44
C ASN A 179 -5.03 -13.51 5.33
N ASP A 180 -4.11 -12.60 4.96
CA ASP A 180 -4.30 -11.71 3.82
C ASP A 180 -4.37 -12.52 2.52
N PRO A 181 -5.49 -12.51 1.79
CA PRO A 181 -5.64 -13.31 0.56
C PRO A 181 -4.76 -12.83 -0.59
N VAL A 182 -4.26 -11.59 -0.52
CA VAL A 182 -3.48 -10.95 -1.58
C VAL A 182 -1.99 -10.98 -1.30
N MET A 183 -1.58 -10.58 -0.09
CA MET A 183 -0.19 -10.25 0.23
C MET A 183 0.54 -11.33 1.05
N TRP A 184 -0.12 -12.37 1.56
CA TRP A 184 0.48 -13.33 2.49
C TRP A 184 1.80 -13.96 1.99
N LYS A 185 1.91 -14.20 0.68
CA LYS A 185 3.12 -14.77 0.06
C LYS A 185 4.31 -13.82 0.05
N LEU A 186 4.07 -12.51 0.05
CA LEU A 186 5.11 -11.49 -0.07
C LEU A 186 5.93 -11.34 1.20
N ARG A 187 5.39 -11.72 2.36
CA ARG A 187 6.10 -11.66 3.64
C ARG A 187 7.52 -12.23 3.59
N ARG A 188 7.68 -13.41 2.98
CA ARG A 188 9.01 -14.06 2.90
C ARG A 188 10.01 -13.22 2.10
N ARG A 189 9.58 -12.57 1.04
CA ARG A 189 10.43 -11.68 0.23
C ARG A 189 10.77 -10.42 1.02
N THR A 190 9.78 -9.80 1.65
CA THR A 190 9.95 -8.64 2.53
C THR A 190 10.95 -8.94 3.66
N SER A 191 10.84 -10.09 4.33
CA SER A 191 11.77 -10.48 5.40
C SER A 191 13.21 -10.77 4.90
N ARG A 192 13.37 -11.20 3.66
CA ARG A 192 14.72 -11.36 3.06
C ARG A 192 15.32 -10.02 2.67
N LEU A 193 14.50 -9.07 2.28
CA LEU A 193 14.92 -7.72 1.89
C LEU A 193 15.34 -6.89 3.13
N LEU A 194 14.69 -7.13 4.26
CA LEU A 194 14.96 -6.47 5.55
C LEU A 194 15.34 -7.50 6.61
N PRO A 195 16.55 -8.11 6.50
CA PRO A 195 16.96 -9.22 7.38
C PRO A 195 17.11 -8.81 8.86
N GLN A 196 17.35 -7.52 9.13
CA GLN A 196 17.46 -6.96 10.46
C GLN A 196 16.08 -6.74 11.13
N ALA A 197 14.99 -6.79 10.35
CA ALA A 197 13.65 -6.50 10.86
C ALA A 197 13.09 -7.66 11.69
N LYS A 198 12.62 -7.36 12.90
CA LYS A 198 11.79 -8.30 13.66
C LYS A 198 10.46 -8.52 12.92
N VAL A 199 10.06 -9.79 12.77
CA VAL A 199 8.82 -10.17 12.10
C VAL A 199 7.78 -10.57 13.12
N VAL A 200 6.70 -9.82 13.20
CA VAL A 200 5.49 -10.12 13.97
C VAL A 200 4.43 -10.66 13.01
N LYS A 201 4.05 -11.92 13.18
CA LYS A 201 2.96 -12.55 12.44
C LYS A 201 1.69 -12.46 13.25
N THR A 202 0.60 -12.05 12.62
CA THR A 202 -0.72 -11.94 13.25
C THR A 202 -1.74 -12.79 12.50
N ASP A 203 -2.87 -13.08 13.12
CA ASP A 203 -3.99 -13.76 12.46
C ASP A 203 -4.88 -12.79 11.66
N ALA A 204 -4.45 -11.54 11.49
CA ALA A 204 -5.13 -10.55 10.66
C ALA A 204 -5.19 -10.95 9.19
N GLY A 205 -6.18 -10.42 8.51
CA GLY A 205 -6.25 -10.38 7.05
C GLY A 205 -5.42 -9.22 6.48
N HIS A 206 -6.03 -8.49 5.55
CA HIS A 206 -5.35 -7.39 4.86
C HIS A 206 -5.22 -6.12 5.70
N PHE A 207 -6.19 -5.82 6.55
CA PHE A 207 -6.26 -4.56 7.31
C PHE A 207 -5.64 -4.70 8.70
N VAL A 208 -4.35 -4.97 8.74
CA VAL A 208 -3.58 -5.21 9.98
C VAL A 208 -3.78 -4.11 11.02
N GLN A 209 -3.87 -2.85 10.60
CA GLN A 209 -4.09 -1.69 11.46
C GLN A 209 -5.47 -1.69 12.14
N GLU A 210 -6.48 -2.31 11.54
CA GLU A 210 -7.82 -2.43 12.09
C GLU A 210 -7.98 -3.70 12.92
N GLU A 211 -7.30 -4.77 12.51
CA GLU A 211 -7.50 -6.11 13.05
C GLU A 211 -6.58 -6.40 14.24
N THR A 212 -5.35 -5.87 14.21
CA THR A 212 -4.35 -6.07 15.26
C THR A 212 -3.60 -4.77 15.58
N PRO A 213 -4.31 -3.70 16.01
CA PRO A 213 -3.70 -2.40 16.29
C PRO A 213 -2.66 -2.44 17.42
N GLY A 214 -2.79 -3.37 18.36
CA GLY A 214 -1.85 -3.55 19.47
C GLY A 214 -0.45 -3.87 18.99
N GLU A 215 -0.30 -4.83 18.08
CA GLU A 215 0.95 -5.26 17.48
C GLU A 215 1.57 -4.15 16.62
N VAL A 216 0.74 -3.40 15.90
CA VAL A 216 1.18 -2.25 15.11
C VAL A 216 1.74 -1.15 16.01
N ILE A 217 1.01 -0.79 17.09
CA ILE A 217 1.45 0.22 18.07
C ILE A 217 2.76 -0.21 18.75
N GLN A 218 2.89 -1.50 19.09
CA GLN A 218 4.10 -2.02 19.70
C GLN A 218 5.30 -1.91 18.74
N ALA A 219 5.11 -2.27 17.46
CA ALA A 219 6.14 -2.14 16.43
C ALA A 219 6.58 -0.68 16.24
N ILE A 220 5.63 0.27 16.21
CA ILE A 220 5.90 1.70 16.14
C ILE A 220 6.75 2.15 17.34
N LYS A 221 6.37 1.75 18.55
CA LYS A 221 7.12 2.10 19.77
C LYS A 221 8.54 1.53 19.78
N GLU A 222 8.74 0.33 19.24
CA GLU A 222 10.06 -0.31 19.20
C GLU A 222 10.99 0.31 18.14
N VAL A 223 10.44 0.75 17.01
CA VAL A 223 11.22 1.35 15.92
C VAL A 223 11.56 2.82 16.19
N PHE A 224 10.63 3.59 16.76
CA PHE A 224 10.75 5.04 16.89
C PHE A 224 11.06 5.52 18.32
N LYS A 225 11.59 4.62 19.15
CA LYS A 225 12.16 4.97 20.46
C LYS A 225 13.53 5.58 20.34
#